data_7cd592ec0ba145076c6c24f2751a057f
#
_entry.id   7cd592ec0ba145076c6c24f2751a057f
#
_cell.length_a   1.000
_cell.length_b   1.000
_cell.length_c   1.000
_cell.angle_alpha   90.00
_cell.angle_beta   90.00
_cell.angle_gamma   90.00
#
_symmetry.space_group_name_H-M   'P 1'
#
loop_
_entity.id
_entity.type
_entity.pdbx_description
1 polymer ?
#
loop_
_entity_poly.entity_id
_entity_poly.type
_entity_poly.pdbx_seq_one_letter_code
_entity_poly.pdbx_strand_id
1 'polypeptide(L)'
;MSKISEKVEALAKPIVEEAGCELWAVEYVKEAGSWYLRVLIDKEGGVGIADCEAISRRLDPILDEADPIPDSYVFEVGSAGAERELKRPSDFERFIGAEVEVKLYQAVNDKKSLAGTLEAYEDGDITVSGMLLKKEQIAQVKLRVTI
;
A
#
# COMPACT_ATOMS: atom_id res chain seq x y z
N MET A 1 6.18 9.76 18.46
CA MET A 1 5.75 8.36 18.26
C MET A 1 5.31 7.76 19.58
N SER A 2 4.38 6.83 19.55
CA SER A 2 3.98 6.10 20.75
C SER A 2 5.02 5.05 21.11
N LYS A 3 5.03 4.62 22.38
CA LYS A 3 5.91 3.53 22.82
C LYS A 3 5.64 2.23 22.08
N ILE A 4 4.38 1.99 21.70
CA ILE A 4 3.97 0.81 20.94
C ILE A 4 4.60 0.85 19.54
N SER A 5 4.52 1.97 18.84
CA SER A 5 5.13 2.14 17.52
C SER A 5 6.64 1.94 17.56
N GLU A 6 7.30 2.46 18.58
CA GLU A 6 8.74 2.30 18.76
C GLU A 6 9.15 0.84 19.00
N LYS A 7 8.40 0.11 19.81
CA LYS A 7 8.66 -1.31 20.08
C LYS A 7 8.47 -2.15 18.82
N VAL A 8 7.39 -1.91 18.09
CA VAL A 8 7.11 -2.63 16.84
C VAL A 8 8.16 -2.29 15.78
N GLU A 9 8.57 -1.04 15.68
CA GLU A 9 9.63 -0.62 14.76
C GLU A 9 10.93 -1.40 15.02
N ALA A 10 11.33 -1.52 16.27
CA ALA A 10 12.52 -2.27 16.65
C ALA A 10 12.43 -3.76 16.29
N LEU A 11 11.25 -4.35 16.42
CA LEU A 11 11.01 -5.75 16.02
C LEU A 11 10.95 -5.95 14.52
N ALA A 12 10.34 -5.01 13.80
CA ALA A 12 10.09 -5.12 12.38
C ALA A 12 11.33 -4.81 11.52
N LYS A 13 12.14 -3.87 11.95
CA LYS A 13 13.27 -3.37 11.15
C LYS A 13 14.21 -4.46 10.63
N PRO A 14 14.73 -5.37 11.45
CA PRO A 14 15.62 -6.42 10.94
C PRO A 14 14.93 -7.35 9.94
N ILE A 15 13.65 -7.64 10.15
CA ILE A 15 12.88 -8.52 9.27
C ILE A 15 12.66 -7.86 7.90
N VAL A 16 12.30 -6.59 7.90
CA VAL A 16 12.07 -5.80 6.69
C VAL A 16 13.38 -5.69 5.89
N GLU A 17 14.49 -5.40 6.54
CA GLU A 17 15.80 -5.31 5.91
C GLU A 17 16.27 -6.64 5.33
N GLU A 18 16.07 -7.74 6.02
CA GLU A 18 16.40 -9.09 5.54
C GLU A 18 15.57 -9.47 4.30
N ALA A 19 14.37 -8.94 4.17
CA ALA A 19 13.52 -9.15 3.01
C ALA A 19 13.90 -8.27 1.80
N GLY A 20 14.93 -7.44 1.93
CA GLY A 20 15.37 -6.54 0.88
C GLY A 20 14.56 -5.25 0.77
N CYS A 21 13.82 -4.93 1.82
CA CYS A 21 12.97 -3.74 1.88
C CYS A 21 13.49 -2.75 2.93
N GLU A 22 12.92 -1.56 2.93
CA GLU A 22 13.20 -0.53 3.91
C GLU A 22 11.97 -0.28 4.76
N LEU A 23 12.14 -0.18 6.07
CA LEU A 23 11.05 0.19 6.97
C LEU A 23 10.81 1.69 6.89
N TRP A 24 9.66 2.07 6.36
CA TRP A 24 9.28 3.47 6.19
C TRP A 24 8.69 4.06 7.46
N ALA A 25 7.68 3.39 8.00
CA ALA A 25 6.99 3.85 9.21
C ALA A 25 6.20 2.73 9.85
N VAL A 26 5.90 2.89 11.14
CA VAL A 26 4.94 2.05 11.86
C VAL A 26 3.85 2.96 12.38
N GLU A 27 2.60 2.60 12.11
CA GLU A 27 1.43 3.34 12.56
C GLU A 27 0.57 2.46 13.44
N TYR A 28 0.14 2.99 14.58
CA TYR A 28 -0.83 2.34 15.45
C TYR A 28 -1.99 3.31 15.65
N VAL A 29 -3.09 3.05 14.97
CA VAL A 29 -4.23 3.98 14.88
C VAL A 29 -5.54 3.27 15.14
N LYS A 30 -6.52 4.01 15.63
CA LYS A 30 -7.88 3.51 15.83
C LYS A 30 -8.79 4.12 14.77
N GLU A 31 -9.43 3.26 13.99
CA GLU A 31 -10.37 3.64 12.94
C GLU A 31 -11.65 2.81 13.08
N ALA A 32 -12.81 3.45 13.00
CA ALA A 32 -14.11 2.80 13.05
C ALA A 32 -14.26 1.81 14.23
N GLY A 33 -13.68 2.17 15.37
CA GLY A 33 -13.77 1.36 16.59
C GLY A 33 -12.76 0.22 16.71
N SER A 34 -11.92 0.01 15.71
CA SER A 34 -10.89 -1.03 15.72
C SER A 34 -9.49 -0.42 15.70
N TRP A 35 -8.55 -1.08 16.38
CA TRP A 35 -7.14 -0.72 16.33
C TRP A 35 -6.47 -1.38 15.13
N TYR A 36 -5.62 -0.62 14.46
CA TYR A 36 -4.83 -1.10 13.31
C TYR A 36 -3.36 -0.85 13.58
N LEU A 37 -2.57 -1.91 13.42
CA LEU A 37 -1.11 -1.80 13.41
C LEU A 37 -0.66 -1.94 11.96
N ARG A 38 -0.10 -0.86 11.40
CA ARG A 38 0.36 -0.82 10.03
C ARG A 38 1.87 -0.66 9.97
N VAL A 39 2.52 -1.60 9.31
CA VAL A 39 3.95 -1.56 9.03
C VAL A 39 4.09 -1.18 7.56
N LEU A 40 4.61 0.01 7.31
CA LEU A 40 4.78 0.53 5.97
C LEU A 40 6.21 0.32 5.51
N ILE A 41 6.38 -0.31 4.36
CA ILE A 41 7.67 -0.65 3.79
C ILE A 41 7.85 -0.03 2.43
N ASP A 42 9.11 0.16 2.04
CA ASP A 42 9.47 0.65 0.71
C ASP A 42 10.54 -0.26 0.11
N LYS A 43 10.70 -0.21 -1.19
CA LYS A 43 11.67 -1.02 -1.92
C LYS A 43 11.97 -0.37 -3.26
N GLU A 44 13.24 -0.37 -3.65
CA GLU A 44 13.63 0.06 -4.97
C GLU A 44 12.90 -0.77 -6.03
N GLY A 45 12.27 -0.11 -6.99
CA GLY A 45 11.43 -0.78 -7.99
C GLY A 45 10.01 -1.05 -7.56
N GLY A 46 9.65 -0.72 -6.31
CA GLY A 46 8.30 -0.87 -5.79
C GLY A 46 8.09 -2.14 -4.96
N VAL A 47 7.16 -2.06 -4.03
CA VAL A 47 6.78 -3.16 -3.14
C VAL A 47 5.65 -3.95 -3.77
N GLY A 48 5.82 -5.27 -3.84
CA GLY A 48 4.77 -6.18 -4.30
C GLY A 48 4.01 -6.83 -3.14
N ILE A 49 2.89 -7.48 -3.47
CA ILE A 49 2.09 -8.24 -2.49
C ILE A 49 2.94 -9.34 -1.84
N ALA A 50 3.79 -10.01 -2.62
CA ALA A 50 4.67 -11.07 -2.12
C ALA A 50 5.66 -10.56 -1.06
N ASP A 51 6.17 -9.34 -1.21
CA ASP A 51 7.05 -8.72 -0.22
C ASP A 51 6.31 -8.49 1.10
N CYS A 52 5.10 -7.94 1.03
CA CYS A 52 4.27 -7.71 2.19
C CYS A 52 3.89 -9.03 2.89
N GLU A 53 3.51 -10.05 2.13
CA GLU A 53 3.19 -11.38 2.66
C GLU A 53 4.35 -12.02 3.40
N ALA A 54 5.54 -12.00 2.81
CA ALA A 54 6.73 -12.59 3.40
C ALA A 54 7.07 -11.93 4.75
N ILE A 55 6.98 -10.61 4.81
CA ILE A 55 7.24 -9.84 6.03
C ILE A 55 6.15 -10.11 7.07
N SER A 56 4.89 -10.10 6.65
CA SER A 56 3.75 -10.37 7.53
C SER A 56 3.86 -11.74 8.21
N ARG A 57 4.19 -12.78 7.45
CA ARG A 57 4.35 -14.13 7.97
C ARG A 57 5.47 -14.27 8.97
N ARG A 58 6.57 -13.53 8.78
CA ARG A 58 7.72 -13.57 9.69
C ARG A 58 7.50 -12.73 10.94
N LEU A 59 6.80 -11.61 10.80
CA LEU A 59 6.60 -10.66 11.89
C LEU A 59 5.45 -11.06 12.81
N ASP A 60 4.41 -11.69 12.29
CA ASP A 60 3.22 -12.07 13.05
C ASP A 60 3.54 -12.91 14.30
N PRO A 61 4.30 -14.03 14.21
CA PRO A 61 4.66 -14.80 15.40
C PRO A 61 5.57 -14.02 16.36
N ILE A 62 6.38 -13.12 15.88
CA ILE A 62 7.24 -12.26 16.71
C ILE A 62 6.39 -11.28 17.50
N LEU A 63 5.36 -10.71 16.90
CA LEU A 63 4.41 -9.83 17.57
C LEU A 63 3.59 -10.59 18.62
N ASP A 64 3.19 -11.80 18.31
CA ASP A 64 2.46 -12.66 19.26
C ASP A 64 3.31 -12.96 20.50
N GLU A 65 4.57 -13.28 20.32
CA GLU A 65 5.50 -13.59 21.41
C GLU A 65 5.84 -12.37 22.26
N ALA A 66 6.16 -11.26 21.59
CA ALA A 66 6.54 -10.02 22.27
C ALA A 66 5.36 -9.32 22.93
N ASP A 67 4.15 -9.50 22.40
CA ASP A 67 2.89 -8.94 22.88
C ASP A 67 2.99 -7.45 23.27
N PRO A 68 3.44 -6.58 22.34
CA PRO A 68 3.68 -5.17 22.64
C PRO A 68 2.40 -4.34 22.74
N ILE A 69 1.27 -4.89 22.30
CA ILE A 69 -0.01 -4.18 22.21
C ILE A 69 -1.03 -4.83 23.13
N PRO A 70 -1.55 -4.08 24.13
CA PRO A 70 -2.50 -4.64 25.09
C PRO A 70 -3.91 -4.88 24.53
N ASP A 71 -4.27 -4.17 23.47
CA ASP A 71 -5.60 -4.25 22.84
C ASP A 71 -5.61 -5.22 21.67
N SER A 72 -6.81 -5.66 21.28
CA SER A 72 -6.97 -6.40 20.03
C SER A 72 -6.75 -5.45 18.86
N TYR A 73 -6.07 -5.93 17.83
CA TYR A 73 -5.73 -5.09 16.69
C TYR A 73 -5.70 -5.91 15.39
N VAL A 74 -5.82 -5.21 14.29
CA VAL A 74 -5.64 -5.76 12.95
C VAL A 74 -4.22 -5.43 12.51
N PHE A 75 -3.45 -6.45 12.14
CA PHE A 75 -2.07 -6.27 11.66
C PHE A 75 -2.05 -6.22 10.13
N GLU A 76 -1.45 -5.16 9.60
CA GLU A 76 -1.31 -4.96 8.16
C GLU A 76 0.12 -4.58 7.81
N VAL A 77 0.63 -5.16 6.72
CA VAL A 77 1.89 -4.73 6.11
C VAL A 77 1.56 -4.16 4.73
N GLY A 78 1.98 -2.95 4.48
CA GLY A 78 1.66 -2.26 3.24
C GLY A 78 2.83 -1.48 2.68
N SER A 79 2.69 -1.03 1.44
CA SER A 79 3.67 -0.15 0.80
C SER A 79 3.53 1.28 1.32
N ALA A 80 4.65 1.92 1.60
CA ALA A 80 4.69 3.36 1.90
C ALA A 80 4.11 4.18 0.76
N GLY A 81 4.13 3.63 -0.45
CA GLY A 81 3.53 4.24 -1.63
C GLY A 81 2.08 3.84 -1.88
N ALA A 82 1.43 3.07 -0.98
CA ALA A 82 0.08 2.56 -1.20
C ALA A 82 -0.95 3.66 -1.43
N GLU A 83 -0.76 4.82 -0.83
CA GLU A 83 -1.60 5.99 -1.07
C GLU A 83 -0.92 7.04 -1.95
N ARG A 84 0.21 6.67 -2.56
CA ARG A 84 0.94 7.56 -3.43
C ARG A 84 0.14 7.86 -4.68
N GLU A 85 -0.09 9.13 -4.94
CA GLU A 85 -0.77 9.58 -6.14
C GLU A 85 0.18 9.60 -7.32
N LEU A 86 -0.26 9.03 -8.43
CA LEU A 86 0.47 9.06 -9.69
C LEU A 86 0.06 10.32 -10.46
N LYS A 87 0.98 11.25 -10.65
CA LYS A 87 0.71 12.55 -11.30
C LYS A 87 1.49 12.74 -12.59
N ARG A 88 2.74 12.32 -12.61
CA ARG A 88 3.64 12.54 -13.75
C ARG A 88 3.63 11.36 -14.70
N PRO A 89 3.89 11.57 -16.00
CA PRO A 89 4.06 10.45 -16.93
C PRO A 89 5.05 9.41 -16.45
N SER A 90 6.16 9.84 -15.85
CA SER A 90 7.17 8.93 -15.31
C SER A 90 6.64 8.05 -14.16
N ASP A 91 5.71 8.57 -13.35
CA ASP A 91 5.09 7.79 -12.28
C ASP A 91 4.26 6.64 -12.87
N PHE A 92 3.46 6.93 -13.89
CA PHE A 92 2.64 5.91 -14.55
C PHE A 92 3.49 4.85 -15.24
N GLU A 93 4.54 5.27 -15.95
CA GLU A 93 5.45 4.34 -16.62
C GLU A 93 6.16 3.42 -15.64
N ARG A 94 6.59 3.97 -14.50
CA ARG A 94 7.27 3.20 -13.45
C ARG A 94 6.40 2.12 -12.85
N PHE A 95 5.10 2.39 -12.73
CA PHE A 95 4.16 1.51 -12.04
C PHE A 95 3.23 0.71 -12.95
N ILE A 96 3.56 0.58 -14.22
CA ILE A 96 2.88 -0.36 -15.12
C ILE A 96 2.99 -1.77 -14.53
N GLY A 97 1.87 -2.46 -14.41
CA GLY A 97 1.77 -3.76 -13.78
C GLY A 97 1.38 -3.72 -12.31
N ALA A 98 1.38 -2.54 -11.68
CA ALA A 98 0.98 -2.38 -10.30
C ALA A 98 -0.54 -2.25 -10.14
N GLU A 99 -1.04 -2.59 -8.96
CA GLU A 99 -2.43 -2.35 -8.61
C GLU A 99 -2.65 -0.88 -8.30
N VAL A 100 -3.70 -0.31 -8.86
CA VAL A 100 -4.05 1.11 -8.66
C VAL A 100 -5.52 1.26 -8.32
N GLU A 101 -5.84 2.37 -7.65
CA GLU A 101 -7.21 2.83 -7.44
C GLU A 101 -7.38 4.12 -8.21
N VAL A 102 -8.41 4.18 -9.05
CA VAL A 102 -8.71 5.34 -9.89
C VAL A 102 -10.01 5.98 -9.43
N LYS A 103 -9.97 7.27 -9.15
CA LYS A 103 -11.16 8.08 -8.89
C LYS A 103 -11.53 8.83 -10.15
N LEU A 104 -12.81 8.86 -10.47
CA LEU A 104 -13.35 9.44 -11.70
C LEU A 104 -14.17 10.68 -11.40
N TYR A 105 -14.15 11.66 -12.31
CA TYR A 105 -15.01 12.84 -12.22
C TYR A 105 -16.47 12.48 -12.47
N GLN A 106 -16.71 11.53 -13.37
CA GLN A 106 -18.04 11.05 -13.73
C GLN A 106 -18.07 9.53 -13.62
N ALA A 107 -19.20 9.00 -13.20
CA ALA A 107 -19.36 7.55 -13.10
C ALA A 107 -19.17 6.85 -14.44
N VAL A 108 -18.40 5.77 -14.44
CA VAL A 108 -18.23 4.84 -15.55
C VAL A 108 -18.81 3.52 -15.08
N ASN A 109 -19.77 2.97 -15.80
CA ASN A 109 -20.52 1.76 -15.39
C ASN A 109 -21.08 1.91 -13.96
N ASP A 110 -21.67 3.08 -13.67
CA ASP A 110 -22.25 3.43 -12.37
C ASP A 110 -21.26 3.51 -11.20
N LYS A 111 -19.95 3.56 -11.48
CA LYS A 111 -18.90 3.63 -10.45
C LYS A 111 -18.07 4.88 -10.64
N LYS A 112 -17.87 5.63 -9.55
CA LYS A 112 -16.99 6.80 -9.51
C LYS A 112 -15.55 6.46 -9.13
N SER A 113 -15.29 5.22 -8.74
CA SER A 113 -13.96 4.72 -8.49
C SER A 113 -13.86 3.28 -8.95
N LEU A 114 -12.67 2.88 -9.36
CA LEU A 114 -12.38 1.50 -9.70
C LEU A 114 -10.95 1.16 -9.33
N ALA A 115 -10.71 -0.12 -9.10
CA ALA A 115 -9.39 -0.65 -8.76
C ALA A 115 -9.04 -1.77 -9.74
N GLY A 116 -7.77 -1.89 -10.05
CA GLY A 116 -7.28 -2.93 -10.94
C GLY A 116 -5.82 -2.73 -11.27
N THR A 117 -5.33 -3.51 -12.22
CA THR A 117 -3.93 -3.45 -12.65
C THR A 117 -3.75 -2.36 -13.71
N LEU A 118 -2.77 -1.48 -13.48
CA LEU A 118 -2.38 -0.48 -14.47
C LEU A 118 -1.63 -1.18 -15.61
N GLU A 119 -2.22 -1.24 -16.79
CA GLU A 119 -1.68 -1.99 -17.91
C GLU A 119 -0.94 -1.12 -18.91
N ALA A 120 -1.39 0.11 -19.11
CA ALA A 120 -0.81 1.02 -20.10
C ALA A 120 -1.04 2.48 -19.70
N TYR A 121 -0.17 3.34 -20.20
CA TYR A 121 -0.28 4.79 -20.08
C TYR A 121 0.12 5.43 -21.43
N GLU A 122 -0.71 6.35 -21.91
CA GLU A 122 -0.44 7.09 -23.14
C GLU A 122 -1.07 8.49 -23.07
N ASP A 123 -0.21 9.51 -23.02
CA ASP A 123 -0.63 10.94 -23.02
C ASP A 123 -1.73 11.30 -22.00
N GLY A 124 -1.70 10.69 -20.82
CA GLY A 124 -2.68 10.92 -19.76
C GLY A 124 -3.82 9.91 -19.73
N ASP A 125 -4.03 9.16 -20.79
CA ASP A 125 -5.00 8.07 -20.82
C ASP A 125 -4.38 6.83 -20.20
N ILE A 126 -5.16 6.06 -19.46
CA ILE A 126 -4.67 4.83 -18.84
C ILE A 126 -5.58 3.65 -19.15
N THR A 127 -5.00 2.46 -19.16
CA THR A 127 -5.74 1.21 -19.24
C THR A 127 -5.61 0.48 -17.92
N VAL A 128 -6.74 0.20 -17.26
CA VAL A 128 -6.81 -0.49 -15.99
C VAL A 128 -7.69 -1.72 -16.16
N SER A 129 -7.09 -2.90 -15.97
CA SER A 129 -7.77 -4.19 -16.08
C SER A 129 -8.61 -4.31 -17.37
N GLY A 130 -8.01 -3.91 -18.50
CA GLY A 130 -8.65 -3.99 -19.81
C GLY A 130 -9.59 -2.82 -20.15
N MET A 131 -9.78 -1.88 -19.25
CA MET A 131 -10.66 -0.73 -19.46
C MET A 131 -9.83 0.53 -19.78
N LEU A 132 -10.07 1.14 -20.92
CA LEU A 132 -9.44 2.41 -21.28
C LEU A 132 -10.16 3.58 -20.61
N LEU A 133 -9.40 4.36 -19.84
CA LEU A 133 -9.89 5.56 -19.17
C LEU A 133 -9.20 6.79 -19.77
N LYS A 134 -9.98 7.75 -20.21
CA LYS A 134 -9.47 8.99 -20.77
C LYS A 134 -9.06 9.95 -19.66
N LYS A 135 -8.02 10.74 -19.90
CA LYS A 135 -7.52 11.70 -18.90
C LYS A 135 -8.59 12.65 -18.37
N GLU A 136 -9.54 13.04 -19.21
CA GLU A 136 -10.64 13.93 -18.84
C GLU A 136 -11.60 13.29 -17.82
N GLN A 137 -11.63 11.97 -17.77
CA GLN A 137 -12.48 11.21 -16.84
C GLN A 137 -11.80 10.97 -15.50
N ILE A 138 -10.48 11.05 -15.45
CA ILE A 138 -9.67 10.67 -14.30
C ILE A 138 -9.50 11.85 -13.36
N ALA A 139 -9.99 11.71 -12.11
CA ALA A 139 -9.76 12.70 -11.05
C ALA A 139 -8.45 12.43 -10.31
N GLN A 140 -8.16 11.17 -10.02
CA GLN A 140 -6.98 10.79 -9.24
C GLN A 140 -6.64 9.32 -9.47
N VAL A 141 -5.35 9.00 -9.50
CA VAL A 141 -4.83 7.62 -9.52
C VAL A 141 -3.88 7.43 -8.36
N LYS A 142 -4.11 6.41 -7.55
CA LYS A 142 -3.25 6.06 -6.41
C LYS A 142 -2.78 4.62 -6.51
N LEU A 143 -1.60 4.35 -6.01
CA LEU A 143 -1.13 2.97 -5.83
C LEU A 143 -1.94 2.27 -4.75
N ARG A 144 -2.17 0.97 -4.95
CA ARG A 144 -2.89 0.12 -4.01
C ARG A 144 -2.11 -1.17 -3.77
N VAL A 145 -1.28 -1.18 -2.72
CA VAL A 145 -0.51 -2.37 -2.33
C VAL A 145 -0.61 -2.54 -0.81
N THR A 146 -1.55 -3.37 -0.36
CA THR A 146 -1.71 -3.75 1.05
C THR A 146 -2.14 -5.21 1.15
N ILE A 147 -1.78 -5.80 2.25
CA ILE A 147 -2.26 -7.13 2.63
C ILE A 147 -3.36 -6.98 3.67
#